data_f2c97c2aab0535b0d3486deca48386e3
#
_entry.id   f2c97c2aab0535b0d3486deca48386e3
#
_cell.length_a   1.000
_cell.length_b   1.000
_cell.length_c   1.000
_cell.angle_alpha   90.00
_cell.angle_beta   90.00
_cell.angle_gamma   90.00
#
_symmetry.space_group_name_H-M   'P 1'
#
loop_
_entity.id
_entity.type
_entity.pdbx_description
1 polymer ?
#
loop_
_entity_poly.entity_id
_entity_poly.type
_entity_poly.pdbx_seq_one_letter_code
_entity_poly.pdbx_strand_id
1 'polypeptide(L)'
;RYCGQRIPEGELYCRHCGKEVRIVPDYNPLDDMLTAQIKGAIDSDGYEDEMYYSRPSRNRDAAGRSTTDSRRGNERRSTGVARNNTRNRSRQMNEDERRRRNRERARQKALRKKKKKRALLLALSLLLIIGIVGIFAYMTSYIGAVNKGNKALERNDYTEAEDCFRNAMAKDDTRPEAYTGLSKVYQAQDNTEKAERLFSDALKKQEDNIELYRACIKFYIRSDQNEKIPELLDNATSTITDELPEYVVKTPKFSLDDGEDYDDVQQLKLTAESGNKIYYTKNKKKPTTGSHKYNSPIQIEEGDTTIYAIAVNKAGIPSLPVKKSYTVELPIEDAPAVSPSTGQYSTAQEIEIKVPDGYTAYYTTDKSEPTTSSTKYTGPVEMPEGETIFKAVLVNAKGRVSGITTRNYVLN
;
A
#
# COMPACT_ATOMS: atom_id res chain seq x y z
N ARG A 1 -25.72 0.50 -14.34
CA ARG A 1 -26.40 0.39 -15.66
C ARG A 1 -25.32 0.42 -16.74
N TYR A 2 -24.74 -0.75 -17.09
CA TYR A 2 -23.61 -0.77 -18.02
C TYR A 2 -23.99 -1.05 -19.49
N CYS A 3 -25.06 -1.82 -19.76
CA CYS A 3 -25.44 -2.16 -21.13
C CYS A 3 -26.92 -1.87 -21.48
N GLY A 4 -27.69 -1.30 -20.54
CA GLY A 4 -29.10 -0.94 -20.78
C GLY A 4 -30.11 -2.08 -20.81
N GLN A 5 -29.67 -3.35 -20.71
CA GLN A 5 -30.55 -4.52 -20.75
C GLN A 5 -31.28 -4.69 -19.42
N ARG A 6 -32.59 -5.03 -19.46
CA ARG A 6 -33.35 -5.42 -18.27
C ARG A 6 -32.93 -6.79 -17.81
N ILE A 7 -32.66 -6.93 -16.50
CA ILE A 7 -32.27 -8.19 -15.87
C ILE A 7 -33.48 -8.71 -15.10
N PRO A 8 -33.86 -9.99 -15.26
CA PRO A 8 -34.94 -10.62 -14.51
C PRO A 8 -34.64 -10.60 -13.00
N GLU A 9 -35.71 -10.51 -12.18
CA GLU A 9 -35.57 -10.60 -10.71
C GLU A 9 -34.98 -11.95 -10.32
N GLY A 10 -33.89 -11.89 -9.49
CA GLY A 10 -33.20 -13.08 -9.00
C GLY A 10 -31.89 -13.42 -9.72
N GLU A 11 -31.51 -12.74 -10.79
CA GLU A 11 -30.23 -12.96 -11.45
C GLU A 11 -29.15 -12.00 -10.92
N LEU A 12 -28.01 -12.55 -10.52
CA LEU A 12 -26.87 -11.80 -9.96
C LEU A 12 -25.93 -11.24 -11.03
N TYR A 13 -26.06 -11.71 -12.30
CA TYR A 13 -25.21 -11.31 -13.42
C TYR A 13 -26.03 -11.00 -14.66
N CYS A 14 -25.61 -9.97 -15.40
CA CYS A 14 -26.22 -9.65 -16.70
C CYS A 14 -25.79 -10.68 -17.76
N ARG A 15 -26.71 -11.43 -18.34
CA ARG A 15 -26.42 -12.43 -19.40
C ARG A 15 -25.81 -11.83 -20.67
N HIS A 16 -25.99 -10.52 -20.91
CA HIS A 16 -25.51 -9.88 -22.12
C HIS A 16 -24.08 -9.32 -21.98
N CYS A 17 -23.70 -8.77 -20.82
CA CYS A 17 -22.37 -8.18 -20.61
C CYS A 17 -21.54 -8.83 -19.51
N GLY A 18 -22.05 -9.88 -18.85
CA GLY A 18 -21.36 -10.66 -17.82
C GLY A 18 -21.08 -9.92 -16.50
N LYS A 19 -21.53 -8.65 -16.34
CA LYS A 19 -21.26 -7.88 -15.11
C LYS A 19 -22.27 -8.18 -14.02
N GLU A 20 -21.76 -8.21 -12.79
CA GLU A 20 -22.54 -8.38 -11.56
C GLU A 20 -23.52 -7.21 -11.33
N VAL A 21 -24.72 -7.55 -10.91
CA VAL A 21 -25.76 -6.60 -10.57
C VAL A 21 -25.80 -6.46 -9.06
N ARG A 22 -25.29 -5.35 -8.53
CA ARG A 22 -25.50 -5.02 -7.12
C ARG A 22 -26.96 -4.64 -6.91
N ILE A 23 -27.72 -5.55 -6.34
CA ILE A 23 -29.15 -5.37 -6.00
C ILE A 23 -29.31 -4.77 -4.61
N VAL A 24 -28.24 -4.55 -3.87
CA VAL A 24 -28.31 -3.94 -2.53
C VAL A 24 -28.21 -2.42 -2.69
N PRO A 25 -29.30 -1.65 -2.42
CA PRO A 25 -29.14 -0.24 -2.08
C PRO A 25 -28.17 -0.15 -0.89
N ASP A 26 -27.46 0.94 -0.75
CA ASP A 26 -26.62 1.23 0.42
C ASP A 26 -27.50 1.18 1.70
N TYR A 27 -27.73 -0.03 2.21
CA TYR A 27 -28.44 -0.27 3.44
C TYR A 27 -27.45 -0.09 4.58
N ASN A 28 -27.53 1.07 5.21
CA ASN A 28 -26.81 1.35 6.44
C ASN A 28 -27.76 1.09 7.62
N PRO A 29 -27.61 -0.02 8.36
CA PRO A 29 -28.47 -0.33 9.51
C PRO A 29 -28.48 0.75 10.59
N LEU A 30 -27.42 1.58 10.66
CA LEU A 30 -27.29 2.69 11.61
C LEU A 30 -28.18 3.88 11.24
N ASP A 31 -28.35 4.17 9.93
CA ASP A 31 -29.22 5.26 9.49
C ASP A 31 -30.70 4.95 9.73
N ASP A 32 -31.10 3.68 9.58
CA ASP A 32 -32.47 3.25 9.89
C ASP A 32 -32.74 3.26 11.39
N MET A 33 -31.77 2.89 12.23
CA MET A 33 -31.91 2.99 13.69
C MET A 33 -32.00 4.44 14.17
N LEU A 34 -31.18 5.34 13.59
CA LEU A 34 -31.25 6.78 13.89
C LEU A 34 -32.57 7.40 13.42
N THR A 35 -33.03 7.04 12.22
CA THR A 35 -34.29 7.53 11.67
C THR A 35 -35.52 7.01 12.51
N ALA A 36 -35.47 5.77 12.96
CA ALA A 36 -36.49 5.21 13.84
C ALA A 36 -36.47 5.87 15.21
N GLN A 37 -35.30 6.18 15.79
CA GLN A 37 -35.22 6.90 17.07
C GLN A 37 -35.72 8.35 16.96
N ILE A 38 -35.41 9.04 15.86
CA ILE A 38 -35.89 10.41 15.62
C ILE A 38 -37.39 10.44 15.37
N LYS A 39 -37.97 9.49 14.61
CA LYS A 39 -39.42 9.35 14.44
C LYS A 39 -40.13 9.02 15.75
N GLY A 40 -39.57 8.08 16.53
CA GLY A 40 -40.11 7.75 17.84
C GLY A 40 -40.11 8.93 18.84
N ALA A 41 -39.08 9.79 18.77
CA ALA A 41 -38.99 10.99 19.58
C ALA A 41 -39.99 12.09 19.13
N ILE A 42 -40.25 12.22 17.85
CA ILE A 42 -41.25 13.18 17.31
C ILE A 42 -42.68 12.72 17.61
N ASP A 43 -42.94 11.43 17.47
CA ASP A 43 -44.29 10.87 17.78
C ASP A 43 -44.60 10.84 19.28
N SER A 44 -43.58 10.78 20.16
CA SER A 44 -43.79 10.87 21.61
C SER A 44 -44.10 12.29 22.11
N ASP A 45 -43.61 13.32 21.40
CA ASP A 45 -43.92 14.72 21.71
C ASP A 45 -45.31 15.14 21.19
N GLY A 46 -45.89 14.41 20.25
CA GLY A 46 -47.23 14.68 19.69
C GLY A 46 -48.39 14.24 20.55
N TYR A 47 -48.19 13.33 21.51
CA TYR A 47 -49.27 12.82 22.35
C TYR A 47 -49.58 13.64 23.60
N GLU A 48 -48.74 14.58 24.02
CA GLU A 48 -49.01 15.44 25.17
C GLU A 48 -49.76 16.75 24.87
N ASP A 49 -49.97 17.10 23.61
CA ASP A 49 -50.61 18.36 23.22
C ASP A 49 -52.13 18.23 22.93
N GLU A 50 -52.71 17.04 22.77
CA GLU A 50 -54.14 16.87 22.48
C GLU A 50 -55.08 16.85 23.68
N MET A 51 -54.58 16.84 24.94
CA MET A 51 -55.45 16.78 26.13
C MET A 51 -55.79 18.13 26.78
N TYR A 52 -55.49 19.28 26.20
CA TYR A 52 -55.72 20.57 26.87
C TYR A 52 -56.49 21.64 26.09
N TYR A 53 -57.09 21.35 24.93
CA TYR A 53 -57.94 22.32 24.22
C TYR A 53 -59.26 21.72 23.74
N SER A 54 -60.12 21.32 24.71
CA SER A 54 -61.57 21.27 24.48
C SER A 54 -62.21 22.57 25.01
N ARG A 55 -62.27 23.60 24.18
CA ARG A 55 -63.19 24.74 24.38
C ARG A 55 -64.47 24.42 23.68
N PRO A 56 -65.66 24.51 24.37
CA PRO A 56 -66.92 24.45 23.66
C PRO A 56 -67.09 25.74 22.83
N SER A 57 -67.32 25.56 21.59
CA SER A 57 -67.72 26.60 20.65
C SER A 57 -69.07 27.17 21.01
N ARG A 58 -69.14 28.44 21.30
CA ARG A 58 -70.43 29.19 21.32
C ARG A 58 -70.68 29.67 19.92
N ASN A 59 -71.72 29.12 19.33
CA ASN A 59 -72.42 29.60 18.18
C ASN A 59 -72.88 31.05 18.38
N ARG A 60 -72.48 31.88 17.44
CA ARG A 60 -73.13 33.12 17.14
C ARG A 60 -74.11 32.81 16.02
N ASP A 61 -75.31 32.93 16.31
CA ASP A 61 -76.31 33.22 15.27
C ASP A 61 -77.01 34.54 15.56
N ALA A 62 -77.16 35.25 14.49
CA ALA A 62 -77.56 36.61 14.36
C ALA A 62 -79.08 36.73 14.34
N ALA A 63 -79.42 37.96 14.44
CA ALA A 63 -80.62 38.60 13.88
C ALA A 63 -81.85 38.83 14.78
N GLY A 64 -82.21 40.04 14.77
CA GLY A 64 -83.62 40.38 14.90
C GLY A 64 -83.90 41.61 15.74
N ARG A 65 -83.89 42.73 15.10
CA ARG A 65 -84.67 43.96 15.29
C ARG A 65 -85.96 43.87 16.09
N SER A 66 -86.21 44.92 16.87
CA SER A 66 -87.36 45.82 16.76
C SER A 66 -87.88 46.28 18.13
N THR A 67 -87.65 47.50 18.41
CA THR A 67 -88.60 48.60 18.66
C THR A 67 -89.70 48.46 19.68
N THR A 68 -89.82 49.60 20.32
CA THR A 68 -90.99 50.26 20.96
C THR A 68 -91.29 49.88 22.40
N ASP A 69 -91.16 50.79 23.22
CA ASP A 69 -91.90 51.98 23.61
C ASP A 69 -92.71 51.81 24.87
N SER A 70 -92.68 52.84 25.68
CA SER A 70 -93.72 53.40 26.54
C SER A 70 -93.94 52.89 27.97
N ARG A 71 -93.55 53.83 28.79
CA ARG A 71 -94.40 54.50 29.81
C ARG A 71 -94.65 53.91 31.18
N ARG A 72 -94.35 54.85 32.09
CA ARG A 72 -95.04 55.18 33.34
C ARG A 72 -94.89 54.13 34.47
N GLY A 73 -94.54 54.50 35.59
CA GLY A 73 -94.73 55.67 36.45
C GLY A 73 -94.30 55.31 37.87
N ASN A 74 -93.79 56.23 38.45
CA ASN A 74 -94.03 56.80 39.77
C ASN A 74 -94.03 55.92 41.02
N GLU A 75 -93.22 56.44 41.91
CA GLU A 75 -93.43 56.55 43.42
C GLU A 75 -92.93 55.37 44.24
N ARG A 76 -92.11 55.56 45.13
CA ARG A 76 -91.93 56.30 46.37
C ARG A 76 -90.77 55.72 47.19
N ARG A 77 -89.89 56.61 47.53
CA ARG A 77 -89.33 56.86 48.86
C ARG A 77 -89.00 55.72 49.81
N SER A 78 -87.76 55.90 50.20
CA SER A 78 -87.18 55.69 51.53
C SER A 78 -86.61 54.31 51.88
N THR A 79 -85.38 54.39 52.14
CA THR A 79 -84.50 53.78 53.11
C THR A 79 -83.15 53.42 52.53
N GLY A 80 -82.36 54.48 52.31
CA GLY A 80 -81.06 54.33 51.69
C GLY A 80 -79.90 54.48 52.66
N VAL A 81 -79.75 53.66 53.72
CA VAL A 81 -78.54 53.68 54.55
C VAL A 81 -77.97 52.30 54.79
N ALA A 82 -78.70 51.22 54.69
CA ALA A 82 -78.21 49.88 55.04
C ALA A 82 -77.54 49.12 53.81
N ARG A 83 -77.81 49.55 52.58
CA ARG A 83 -77.30 48.84 51.38
C ARG A 83 -75.84 49.25 50.91
N ASN A 84 -75.30 50.39 51.36
CA ASN A 84 -73.92 50.82 50.99
C ASN A 84 -72.83 50.13 51.80
N ASN A 85 -73.06 49.74 53.03
CA ASN A 85 -72.04 49.05 53.85
C ASN A 85 -71.84 47.57 53.47
N THR A 86 -72.87 46.92 52.97
CA THR A 86 -72.74 45.50 52.50
C THR A 86 -72.04 45.40 51.10
N ARG A 87 -72.30 46.37 50.22
CA ARG A 87 -71.59 46.45 48.93
C ARG A 87 -70.11 46.80 49.06
N ASN A 88 -69.74 47.65 49.95
CA ASN A 88 -68.36 47.98 50.25
C ASN A 88 -67.61 46.84 50.92
N ARG A 89 -68.24 46.12 51.83
CA ARG A 89 -67.69 44.93 52.53
C ARG A 89 -67.47 43.77 51.54
N SER A 90 -68.42 43.54 50.60
CA SER A 90 -68.28 42.48 49.59
C SER A 90 -67.21 42.86 48.49
N ARG A 91 -67.10 44.15 48.17
CA ARG A 91 -66.01 44.62 47.27
C ARG A 91 -64.63 44.50 47.90
N GLN A 92 -64.45 44.84 49.19
CA GLN A 92 -63.21 44.66 49.94
C GLN A 92 -62.86 43.19 50.10
N MET A 93 -63.83 42.32 50.42
CA MET A 93 -63.58 40.88 50.49
C MET A 93 -63.13 40.30 49.12
N ASN A 94 -63.77 40.74 48.04
CA ASN A 94 -63.35 40.34 46.66
C ASN A 94 -61.94 40.87 46.25
N GLU A 95 -61.57 42.04 46.69
CA GLU A 95 -60.25 42.60 46.46
C GLU A 95 -59.17 41.89 47.26
N ASP A 96 -59.40 41.59 48.50
CA ASP A 96 -58.48 40.84 49.39
C ASP A 96 -58.27 39.39 48.91
N GLU A 97 -59.35 38.74 48.45
CA GLU A 97 -59.27 37.44 47.84
C GLU A 97 -58.45 37.44 46.50
N ARG A 98 -58.67 38.46 45.67
CA ARG A 98 -57.90 38.71 44.49
C ARG A 98 -56.39 38.94 44.81
N ARG A 99 -56.14 39.74 45.86
CA ARG A 99 -54.75 39.99 46.34
C ARG A 99 -54.10 38.70 46.87
N ARG A 100 -54.80 37.86 47.59
CA ARG A 100 -54.30 36.56 48.04
C ARG A 100 -54.05 35.63 46.91
N ARG A 101 -54.94 35.45 45.95
CA ARG A 101 -54.71 34.65 44.71
C ARG A 101 -53.55 35.16 43.90
N ASN A 102 -53.37 36.45 43.74
CA ASN A 102 -52.22 37.02 43.03
C ASN A 102 -50.90 36.80 43.77
N ARG A 103 -50.86 36.92 45.08
CA ARG A 103 -49.70 36.57 45.91
C ARG A 103 -49.33 35.08 45.80
N GLU A 104 -50.30 34.20 45.84
CA GLU A 104 -50.08 32.76 45.65
C GLU A 104 -49.58 32.41 44.30
N ARG A 105 -50.16 33.00 43.24
CA ARG A 105 -49.64 32.86 41.86
C ARG A 105 -48.22 33.41 41.69
N ALA A 106 -47.91 34.52 42.32
CA ALA A 106 -46.55 35.08 42.31
C ALA A 106 -45.58 34.16 43.07
N ARG A 107 -45.95 33.61 44.21
CA ARG A 107 -45.14 32.60 44.96
C ARG A 107 -44.93 31.33 44.15
N GLN A 108 -45.96 30.80 43.49
CA GLN A 108 -45.86 29.63 42.63
C GLN A 108 -44.96 29.91 41.44
N LYS A 109 -45.09 31.05 40.77
CA LYS A 109 -44.18 31.47 39.66
C LYS A 109 -42.72 31.59 40.13
N ALA A 110 -42.50 32.15 41.30
CA ALA A 110 -41.15 32.29 41.88
C ALA A 110 -40.55 30.92 42.24
N LEU A 111 -41.34 30.00 42.77
CA LEU A 111 -40.92 28.61 43.07
C LEU A 111 -40.63 27.84 41.80
N ARG A 112 -41.46 27.98 40.75
CA ARG A 112 -41.23 27.37 39.42
C ARG A 112 -39.95 27.91 38.80
N LYS A 113 -39.67 29.23 38.87
CA LYS A 113 -38.39 29.83 38.40
C LYS A 113 -37.19 29.30 39.17
N LYS A 114 -37.29 29.14 40.51
CA LYS A 114 -36.22 28.55 41.32
C LYS A 114 -36.00 27.07 41.00
N LYS A 115 -37.06 26.28 40.79
CA LYS A 115 -36.96 24.87 40.34
C LYS A 115 -36.32 24.77 38.97
N LYS A 116 -36.74 25.60 37.98
CA LYS A 116 -36.12 25.65 36.65
C LYS A 116 -34.62 26.02 36.69
N LYS A 117 -34.23 27.03 37.49
CA LYS A 117 -32.82 27.40 37.68
C LYS A 117 -32.00 26.26 38.30
N ARG A 118 -32.53 25.57 39.32
CA ARG A 118 -31.89 24.40 39.94
C ARG A 118 -31.74 23.23 38.94
N ALA A 119 -32.78 22.94 38.18
CA ALA A 119 -32.76 21.91 37.14
C ALA A 119 -31.71 22.26 36.05
N LEU A 120 -31.65 23.51 35.61
CA LEU A 120 -30.62 23.97 34.65
C LEU A 120 -29.21 23.82 35.21
N LEU A 121 -28.98 24.21 36.48
CA LEU A 121 -27.67 24.04 37.12
C LEU A 121 -27.27 22.56 37.24
N LEU A 122 -28.22 21.70 37.59
CA LEU A 122 -27.97 20.26 37.65
C LEU A 122 -27.67 19.68 36.26
N ALA A 123 -28.40 20.11 35.21
CA ALA A 123 -28.10 19.69 33.84
C ALA A 123 -26.71 20.14 33.38
N LEU A 124 -26.31 21.40 33.68
CA LEU A 124 -24.98 21.91 33.36
C LEU A 124 -23.86 21.17 34.11
N SER A 125 -24.07 20.86 35.41
CA SER A 125 -23.11 20.07 36.21
C SER A 125 -22.95 18.64 35.67
N LEU A 126 -24.06 18.03 35.23
CA LEU A 126 -24.03 16.69 34.62
C LEU A 126 -23.26 16.71 33.30
N LEU A 127 -23.51 17.70 32.45
CA LEU A 127 -22.75 17.87 31.19
C LEU A 127 -21.23 18.09 31.43
N LEU A 128 -20.91 18.85 32.46
CA LEU A 128 -19.51 19.07 32.85
C LEU A 128 -18.86 17.77 33.33
N ILE A 129 -19.55 16.96 34.12
CA ILE A 129 -19.05 15.65 34.58
C ILE A 129 -18.85 14.71 33.38
N ILE A 130 -19.83 14.63 32.46
CA ILE A 130 -19.71 13.84 31.23
C ILE A 130 -18.51 14.29 30.41
N GLY A 131 -18.29 15.59 30.27
CA GLY A 131 -17.13 16.16 29.59
C GLY A 131 -15.80 15.75 30.24
N ILE A 132 -15.70 15.84 31.58
CA ILE A 132 -14.49 15.41 32.32
C ILE A 132 -14.23 13.91 32.15
N VAL A 133 -15.27 13.06 32.28
CA VAL A 133 -15.19 11.61 32.07
C VAL A 133 -14.75 11.31 30.64
N GLY A 134 -15.32 12.01 29.65
CA GLY A 134 -14.95 11.86 28.24
C GLY A 134 -13.48 12.23 27.97
N ILE A 135 -12.99 13.34 28.54
CA ILE A 135 -11.57 13.75 28.43
C ILE A 135 -10.68 12.70 29.11
N PHE A 136 -11.03 12.23 30.28
CA PHE A 136 -10.25 11.20 30.99
C PHE A 136 -10.20 9.89 30.20
N ALA A 137 -11.34 9.42 29.69
CA ALA A 137 -11.41 8.24 28.84
C ALA A 137 -10.57 8.40 27.56
N TYR A 138 -10.59 9.59 26.93
CA TYR A 138 -9.74 9.88 25.78
C TYR A 138 -8.25 9.84 26.14
N MET A 139 -7.84 10.50 27.21
CA MET A 139 -6.43 10.54 27.65
C MET A 139 -5.88 9.15 28.01
N THR A 140 -6.75 8.26 28.52
CA THR A 140 -6.38 6.87 28.86
C THR A 140 -6.55 5.90 27.68
N SER A 141 -7.09 6.33 26.54
CA SER A 141 -7.28 5.48 25.35
C SER A 141 -5.98 5.26 24.57
N TYR A 142 -6.00 4.26 23.64
CA TYR A 142 -4.94 4.05 22.67
C TYR A 142 -4.65 5.33 21.86
N ILE A 143 -5.69 5.93 21.29
CA ILE A 143 -5.60 7.16 20.49
C ILE A 143 -4.99 8.32 21.29
N GLY A 144 -5.41 8.47 22.55
CA GLY A 144 -4.85 9.48 23.44
C GLY A 144 -3.37 9.31 23.68
N ALA A 145 -2.92 8.07 23.90
CA ALA A 145 -1.50 7.74 24.08
C ALA A 145 -0.69 8.00 22.79
N VAL A 146 -1.18 7.57 21.61
CA VAL A 146 -0.54 7.83 20.31
C VAL A 146 -0.42 9.33 20.05
N ASN A 147 -1.50 10.11 20.26
CA ASN A 147 -1.48 11.55 20.04
C ASN A 147 -0.53 12.29 21.00
N LYS A 148 -0.43 11.81 22.25
CA LYS A 148 0.54 12.35 23.21
C LYS A 148 1.98 12.05 22.77
N GLY A 149 2.25 10.82 22.30
CA GLY A 149 3.53 10.41 21.75
C GLY A 149 3.95 11.24 20.53
N ASN A 150 3.02 11.50 19.60
CA ASN A 150 3.29 12.33 18.43
C ASN A 150 3.65 13.78 18.83
N LYS A 151 2.93 14.37 19.80
CA LYS A 151 3.26 15.71 20.31
C LYS A 151 4.61 15.76 21.02
N ALA A 152 5.00 14.70 21.73
CA ALA A 152 6.32 14.60 22.35
C ALA A 152 7.42 14.50 21.27
N LEU A 153 7.20 13.71 20.23
CA LEU A 153 8.10 13.58 19.09
C LEU A 153 8.30 14.92 18.34
N GLU A 154 7.23 15.70 18.13
CA GLU A 154 7.29 17.04 17.54
C GLU A 154 8.14 18.02 18.38
N ARG A 155 8.21 17.82 19.69
CA ARG A 155 9.05 18.61 20.61
C ARG A 155 10.46 18.05 20.79
N ASN A 156 10.78 16.96 20.08
CA ASN A 156 12.02 16.17 20.22
C ASN A 156 12.21 15.57 21.63
N ASP A 157 11.13 15.39 22.38
CA ASP A 157 11.14 14.66 23.64
C ASP A 157 10.99 13.15 23.36
N TYR A 158 12.09 12.54 22.97
CA TYR A 158 12.13 11.15 22.53
C TYR A 158 11.81 10.18 23.66
N THR A 159 12.14 10.53 24.91
CA THR A 159 11.85 9.69 26.07
C THR A 159 10.35 9.63 26.35
N GLU A 160 9.69 10.80 26.44
CA GLU A 160 8.23 10.85 26.61
C GLU A 160 7.50 10.23 25.42
N ALA A 161 8.00 10.42 24.19
CA ALA A 161 7.42 9.85 22.99
C ALA A 161 7.49 8.31 23.02
N GLU A 162 8.65 7.73 23.35
CA GLU A 162 8.84 6.27 23.48
C GLU A 162 7.87 5.69 24.51
N ASP A 163 7.80 6.27 25.71
CA ASP A 163 6.90 5.81 26.77
C ASP A 163 5.43 5.85 26.36
N CYS A 164 5.01 6.92 25.66
CA CYS A 164 3.65 7.05 25.18
C CYS A 164 3.30 6.00 24.10
N PHE A 165 4.20 5.74 23.14
CA PHE A 165 3.96 4.73 22.11
C PHE A 165 4.00 3.31 22.69
N ARG A 166 4.90 3.01 23.63
CA ARG A 166 4.91 1.73 24.36
C ARG A 166 3.63 1.52 25.16
N ASN A 167 3.13 2.56 25.82
CA ASN A 167 1.85 2.52 26.52
C ASN A 167 0.68 2.28 25.54
N ALA A 168 0.71 2.88 24.35
CA ALA A 168 -0.28 2.60 23.30
C ALA A 168 -0.22 1.13 22.86
N MET A 169 0.96 0.59 22.58
CA MET A 169 1.16 -0.83 22.22
C MET A 169 0.68 -1.77 23.32
N ALA A 170 0.88 -1.44 24.60
CA ALA A 170 0.37 -2.24 25.73
C ALA A 170 -1.16 -2.27 25.82
N LYS A 171 -1.87 -1.30 25.21
CA LYS A 171 -3.34 -1.26 25.14
C LYS A 171 -3.90 -2.01 23.95
N ASP A 172 -3.21 -1.89 22.81
CA ASP A 172 -3.60 -2.53 21.56
C ASP A 172 -2.33 -2.66 20.68
N ASP A 173 -1.77 -3.84 20.65
CA ASP A 173 -0.56 -4.15 19.89
C ASP A 173 -0.85 -4.55 18.41
N THR A 174 -2.13 -4.63 18.03
CA THR A 174 -2.51 -4.95 16.65
C THR A 174 -2.49 -3.74 15.72
N ARG A 175 -2.44 -2.55 16.28
CA ARG A 175 -2.57 -1.30 15.53
C ARG A 175 -1.21 -0.71 15.16
N PRO A 176 -1.02 -0.27 13.89
CA PRO A 176 0.27 0.13 13.35
C PRO A 176 0.74 1.54 13.80
N GLU A 177 -0.16 2.41 14.31
CA GLU A 177 0.19 3.79 14.59
C GLU A 177 1.26 3.94 15.68
N ALA A 178 1.19 3.10 16.72
CA ALA A 178 2.18 3.10 17.80
C ALA A 178 3.55 2.62 17.32
N TYR A 179 3.61 1.57 16.49
CA TYR A 179 4.84 1.08 15.85
C TYR A 179 5.44 2.13 14.91
N THR A 180 4.59 2.77 14.11
CA THR A 180 5.01 3.87 13.22
C THR A 180 5.59 5.04 14.01
N GLY A 181 4.96 5.43 15.12
CA GLY A 181 5.44 6.49 15.99
C GLY A 181 6.77 6.14 16.63
N LEU A 182 6.87 4.94 17.22
CA LEU A 182 8.08 4.46 17.89
C LEU A 182 9.24 4.27 16.90
N SER A 183 8.98 3.79 15.68
CA SER A 183 10.02 3.70 14.65
C SER A 183 10.59 5.06 14.26
N LYS A 184 9.76 6.12 14.23
CA LYS A 184 10.23 7.49 14.01
C LYS A 184 11.08 8.03 15.16
N VAL A 185 10.75 7.68 16.41
CA VAL A 185 11.59 8.00 17.57
C VAL A 185 12.97 7.39 17.40
N TYR A 186 13.04 6.08 17.07
CA TYR A 186 14.33 5.40 16.87
C TYR A 186 15.11 5.96 15.68
N GLN A 187 14.44 6.29 14.56
CA GLN A 187 15.09 6.95 13.43
C GLN A 187 15.68 8.33 13.81
N ALA A 188 14.95 9.11 14.60
CA ALA A 188 15.44 10.41 15.07
C ALA A 188 16.63 10.30 16.05
N GLN A 189 16.83 9.12 16.65
CA GLN A 189 17.97 8.76 17.50
C GLN A 189 19.08 8.02 16.75
N ASP A 190 19.04 7.99 15.39
CA ASP A 190 19.96 7.25 14.51
C ASP A 190 20.05 5.75 14.84
N ASN A 191 18.98 5.17 15.42
CA ASN A 191 18.91 3.77 15.80
C ASN A 191 17.92 2.98 14.92
N THR A 192 18.24 2.92 13.62
CA THR A 192 17.42 2.23 12.62
C THR A 192 17.27 0.74 12.91
N GLU A 193 18.30 0.09 13.44
CA GLU A 193 18.25 -1.33 13.80
C GLU A 193 17.18 -1.63 14.87
N LYS A 194 17.02 -0.74 15.85
CA LYS A 194 15.99 -0.91 16.89
C LYS A 194 14.59 -0.79 16.31
N ALA A 195 14.40 0.09 15.31
CA ALA A 195 13.15 0.20 14.58
C ALA A 195 12.85 -1.05 13.73
N GLU A 196 13.87 -1.63 13.10
CA GLU A 196 13.72 -2.89 12.35
C GLU A 196 13.31 -4.05 13.27
N ARG A 197 14.00 -4.22 14.39
CA ARG A 197 13.67 -5.25 15.37
C ARG A 197 12.25 -5.10 15.90
N LEU A 198 11.81 -3.86 16.15
CA LEU A 198 10.43 -3.58 16.57
C LEU A 198 9.40 -4.17 15.60
N PHE A 199 9.56 -3.91 14.29
CA PHE A 199 8.67 -4.46 13.27
C PHE A 199 8.84 -5.96 13.10
N SER A 200 10.08 -6.48 13.04
CA SER A 200 10.35 -7.90 12.89
C SER A 200 9.71 -8.73 14.01
N ASP A 201 9.84 -8.28 15.27
CA ASP A 201 9.28 -9.00 16.42
C ASP A 201 7.74 -8.91 16.45
N ALA A 202 7.17 -7.81 15.98
CA ALA A 202 5.74 -7.65 15.88
C ALA A 202 5.13 -8.51 14.77
N LEU A 203 5.75 -8.53 13.59
CA LEU A 203 5.29 -9.32 12.44
C LEU A 203 5.38 -10.83 12.69
N LYS A 204 6.38 -11.32 13.42
CA LYS A 204 6.45 -12.73 13.85
C LYS A 204 5.27 -13.16 14.72
N LYS A 205 4.65 -12.23 15.45
CA LYS A 205 3.48 -12.51 16.29
C LYS A 205 2.17 -12.31 15.57
N GLN A 206 2.18 -11.54 14.50
CA GLN A 206 1.00 -11.06 13.78
C GLN A 206 1.22 -11.22 12.27
N GLU A 207 1.44 -12.44 11.83
CA GLU A 207 1.83 -12.80 10.45
C GLU A 207 0.79 -12.38 9.40
N ASP A 208 -0.48 -12.20 9.79
CA ASP A 208 -1.56 -11.81 8.88
C ASP A 208 -2.01 -10.35 9.07
N ASN A 209 -1.24 -9.53 9.81
CA ASN A 209 -1.60 -8.13 10.05
C ASN A 209 -1.15 -7.22 8.89
N ILE A 210 -2.01 -7.05 7.90
CA ILE A 210 -1.77 -6.26 6.68
C ILE A 210 -1.31 -4.82 7.01
N GLU A 211 -1.94 -4.16 7.98
CA GLU A 211 -1.62 -2.78 8.33
C GLU A 211 -0.24 -2.65 9.00
N LEU A 212 0.18 -3.67 9.72
CA LEU A 212 1.52 -3.73 10.30
C LEU A 212 2.59 -3.95 9.23
N TYR A 213 2.35 -4.84 8.25
CA TYR A 213 3.22 -4.99 7.07
C TYR A 213 3.32 -3.69 6.29
N ARG A 214 2.19 -3.03 6.04
CA ARG A 214 2.17 -1.71 5.38
C ARG A 214 2.98 -0.65 6.13
N ALA A 215 2.92 -0.65 7.46
CA ALA A 215 3.68 0.27 8.30
C ALA A 215 5.19 -0.02 8.24
N CYS A 216 5.58 -1.32 8.26
CA CYS A 216 6.97 -1.76 8.10
C CYS A 216 7.54 -1.38 6.73
N ILE A 217 6.79 -1.62 5.64
CA ILE A 217 7.20 -1.22 4.29
C ILE A 217 7.40 0.30 4.21
N LYS A 218 6.46 1.09 4.74
CA LYS A 218 6.61 2.55 4.80
C LYS A 218 7.81 3.00 5.66
N PHE A 219 8.17 2.23 6.67
CA PHE A 219 9.39 2.47 7.44
C PHE A 219 10.63 2.24 6.56
N TYR A 220 10.73 1.11 5.84
CA TYR A 220 11.85 0.84 4.93
C TYR A 220 11.99 1.89 3.83
N ILE A 221 10.88 2.33 3.23
CA ILE A 221 10.89 3.41 2.22
C ILE A 221 11.43 4.72 2.82
N ARG A 222 11.02 5.10 4.02
CA ARG A 222 11.50 6.34 4.67
C ARG A 222 12.96 6.29 5.09
N SER A 223 13.48 5.12 5.38
CA SER A 223 14.88 4.90 5.77
C SER A 223 15.81 4.55 4.59
N ASP A 224 15.32 4.68 3.35
CA ASP A 224 16.05 4.32 2.12
C ASP A 224 16.58 2.89 2.10
N GLN A 225 15.77 1.96 2.65
CA GLN A 225 16.07 0.53 2.76
C GLN A 225 15.12 -0.32 1.88
N ASN A 226 14.79 0.19 0.69
CA ASN A 226 13.84 -0.44 -0.21
C ASN A 226 14.22 -1.89 -0.58
N GLU A 227 15.51 -2.23 -0.53
CA GLU A 227 16.03 -3.58 -0.81
C GLU A 227 15.58 -4.65 0.18
N LYS A 228 15.07 -4.24 1.36
CA LYS A 228 14.54 -5.16 2.38
C LYS A 228 13.08 -5.55 2.14
N ILE A 229 12.36 -4.76 1.34
CA ILE A 229 10.92 -4.98 1.09
C ILE A 229 10.64 -6.31 0.37
N PRO A 230 11.40 -6.70 -0.69
CA PRO A 230 11.17 -7.99 -1.34
C PRO A 230 11.34 -9.18 -0.41
N GLU A 231 12.37 -9.18 0.45
CA GLU A 231 12.62 -10.26 1.41
C GLU A 231 11.53 -10.32 2.49
N LEU A 232 11.01 -9.15 2.93
CA LEU A 232 9.88 -9.08 3.85
C LEU A 232 8.61 -9.72 3.25
N LEU A 233 8.32 -9.43 1.98
CA LEU A 233 7.12 -9.94 1.29
C LEU A 233 7.27 -11.39 0.84
N ASP A 234 8.47 -11.86 0.54
CA ASP A 234 8.75 -13.26 0.18
C ASP A 234 8.53 -14.21 1.38
N ASN A 235 8.78 -13.70 2.59
CA ASN A 235 8.54 -14.43 3.84
C ASN A 235 7.11 -14.23 4.40
N ALA A 236 6.27 -13.43 3.75
CA ALA A 236 4.91 -13.17 4.18
C ALA A 236 3.92 -14.21 3.64
N THR A 237 2.73 -14.26 4.24
CA THR A 237 1.64 -15.12 3.74
C THR A 237 1.12 -14.61 2.40
N SER A 238 0.50 -15.50 1.60
CA SER A 238 -0.13 -15.11 0.34
C SER A 238 -1.22 -14.05 0.56
N THR A 239 -1.94 -14.08 1.67
CA THR A 239 -2.92 -13.05 2.04
C THR A 239 -2.28 -11.67 2.07
N ILE A 240 -1.09 -11.54 2.65
CA ILE A 240 -0.37 -10.26 2.71
C ILE A 240 0.04 -9.78 1.32
N THR A 241 0.59 -10.66 0.49
CA THR A 241 1.04 -10.27 -0.87
C THR A 241 -0.12 -9.95 -1.79
N ASP A 242 -1.27 -10.60 -1.63
CA ASP A 242 -2.49 -10.33 -2.40
C ASP A 242 -3.14 -8.98 -2.01
N GLU A 243 -3.02 -8.58 -0.75
CA GLU A 243 -3.56 -7.31 -0.23
C GLU A 243 -2.58 -6.11 -0.38
N LEU A 244 -1.31 -6.40 -0.72
CA LEU A 244 -0.25 -5.38 -0.89
C LEU A 244 0.43 -5.47 -2.28
N PRO A 245 -0.33 -5.64 -3.39
CA PRO A 245 0.24 -5.89 -4.71
C PRO A 245 1.11 -4.73 -5.24
N GLU A 246 0.89 -3.51 -4.75
CA GLU A 246 1.66 -2.33 -5.14
C GLU A 246 3.13 -2.37 -4.69
N TYR A 247 3.45 -3.21 -3.70
CA TYR A 247 4.81 -3.40 -3.19
C TYR A 247 5.48 -4.66 -3.72
N VAL A 248 4.73 -5.58 -4.33
CA VAL A 248 5.25 -6.82 -4.93
C VAL A 248 5.80 -6.53 -6.31
N VAL A 249 7.10 -6.77 -6.50
CA VAL A 249 7.77 -6.58 -7.80
C VAL A 249 8.24 -7.92 -8.32
N LYS A 250 7.70 -8.34 -9.47
CA LYS A 250 8.12 -9.59 -10.11
C LYS A 250 9.55 -9.50 -10.63
N THR A 251 10.25 -10.61 -10.49
CA THR A 251 11.63 -10.75 -10.98
C THR A 251 11.72 -10.61 -12.50
N PRO A 252 12.82 -10.10 -13.04
CA PRO A 252 13.02 -10.04 -14.48
C PRO A 252 13.12 -11.44 -15.10
N LYS A 253 12.57 -11.59 -16.31
CA LYS A 253 12.70 -12.80 -17.12
C LYS A 253 13.92 -12.70 -18.00
N PHE A 254 14.63 -13.81 -18.15
CA PHE A 254 15.80 -13.99 -18.96
C PHE A 254 15.43 -14.78 -20.21
N SER A 255 15.94 -14.41 -21.39
CA SER A 255 15.67 -15.09 -22.65
C SER A 255 16.50 -16.36 -22.85
N LEU A 256 17.55 -16.55 -22.08
CA LEU A 256 18.43 -17.73 -22.11
C LEU A 256 18.20 -18.56 -20.85
N ASP A 257 18.28 -19.87 -21.00
CA ASP A 257 18.14 -20.80 -19.90
C ASP A 257 19.42 -20.90 -19.07
N ASP A 258 19.27 -21.21 -17.77
CA ASP A 258 20.37 -21.32 -16.84
C ASP A 258 21.05 -22.69 -16.96
N GLY A 259 22.38 -22.70 -17.02
CA GLY A 259 23.17 -23.94 -17.02
C GLY A 259 23.24 -24.64 -18.40
N GLU A 260 22.80 -24.01 -19.46
CA GLU A 260 23.04 -24.49 -20.82
C GLU A 260 24.41 -24.06 -21.35
N ASP A 261 25.08 -24.98 -22.07
CA ASP A 261 26.31 -24.71 -22.78
C ASP A 261 25.98 -24.25 -24.22
N TYR A 262 26.54 -23.14 -24.62
CA TYR A 262 26.32 -22.53 -25.92
C TYR A 262 27.61 -22.64 -26.78
N ASP A 263 27.46 -22.97 -28.04
CA ASP A 263 28.55 -23.09 -28.99
C ASP A 263 28.82 -21.80 -29.79
N ASP A 264 28.04 -20.75 -29.54
CA ASP A 264 28.18 -19.42 -30.15
C ASP A 264 27.89 -18.33 -29.14
N VAL A 265 28.36 -17.12 -29.42
CA VAL A 265 28.10 -15.91 -28.65
C VAL A 265 26.60 -15.64 -28.58
N GLN A 266 26.10 -15.44 -27.38
CA GLN A 266 24.68 -15.27 -27.14
C GLN A 266 24.30 -13.81 -26.85
N GLN A 267 23.03 -13.48 -27.18
CA GLN A 267 22.41 -12.19 -26.88
C GLN A 267 21.32 -12.38 -25.80
N LEU A 268 21.68 -12.11 -24.55
CA LEU A 268 20.72 -12.20 -23.43
C LEU A 268 19.77 -11.00 -23.42
N LYS A 269 18.48 -11.25 -23.52
CA LYS A 269 17.43 -10.25 -23.34
C LYS A 269 16.82 -10.40 -21.96
N LEU A 270 16.64 -9.27 -21.25
CA LEU A 270 15.96 -9.19 -19.98
C LEU A 270 14.63 -8.45 -20.17
N THR A 271 13.58 -8.98 -19.58
CA THR A 271 12.24 -8.36 -19.63
C THR A 271 11.63 -8.27 -18.23
N ALA A 272 10.90 -7.21 -17.95
CA ALA A 272 10.14 -7.00 -16.72
C ALA A 272 8.73 -6.51 -17.03
N GLU A 273 7.89 -6.41 -16.02
CA GLU A 273 6.56 -5.82 -16.15
C GLU A 273 6.64 -4.37 -16.63
N SER A 274 5.60 -3.95 -17.35
CA SER A 274 5.54 -2.60 -17.93
C SER A 274 5.74 -1.50 -16.89
N GLY A 275 6.67 -0.60 -17.19
CA GLY A 275 7.00 0.52 -16.31
C GLY A 275 8.11 0.26 -15.31
N ASN A 276 8.56 -0.99 -15.13
CA ASN A 276 9.69 -1.33 -14.29
C ASN A 276 11.02 -1.14 -15.06
N LYS A 277 12.06 -0.75 -14.33
CA LYS A 277 13.43 -0.65 -14.83
C LYS A 277 14.20 -1.90 -14.40
N ILE A 278 15.11 -2.38 -15.25
CA ILE A 278 15.97 -3.52 -14.92
C ILE A 278 17.38 -3.02 -14.64
N TYR A 279 17.99 -3.54 -13.57
CA TYR A 279 19.40 -3.32 -13.24
C TYR A 279 20.10 -4.67 -13.11
N TYR A 280 21.36 -4.75 -13.56
CA TYR A 280 22.10 -6.00 -13.56
C TYR A 280 23.58 -5.83 -13.22
N THR A 281 24.24 -6.94 -12.88
CA THR A 281 25.69 -7.02 -12.66
C THR A 281 26.26 -8.27 -13.32
N LYS A 282 27.55 -8.18 -13.74
CA LYS A 282 28.38 -9.31 -14.21
C LYS A 282 29.47 -9.70 -13.19
N ASN A 283 29.55 -9.04 -12.04
CA ASN A 283 30.65 -9.16 -11.06
C ASN A 283 30.31 -10.05 -9.86
N LYS A 284 29.34 -10.94 -10.00
CA LYS A 284 28.86 -11.86 -8.94
C LYS A 284 28.29 -11.16 -7.70
N LYS A 285 28.06 -9.84 -7.71
CA LYS A 285 27.40 -9.09 -6.62
C LYS A 285 25.94 -8.90 -6.92
N LYS A 286 25.08 -8.91 -5.87
CA LYS A 286 23.65 -8.55 -6.00
C LYS A 286 23.53 -7.14 -6.57
N PRO A 287 22.71 -6.90 -7.61
CA PRO A 287 22.53 -5.57 -8.18
C PRO A 287 21.72 -4.65 -7.26
N THR A 288 21.97 -3.36 -7.36
CA THR A 288 21.22 -2.28 -6.73
C THR A 288 20.75 -1.29 -7.80
N THR A 289 20.02 -0.27 -7.42
CA THR A 289 19.63 0.84 -8.32
C THR A 289 20.83 1.63 -8.86
N GLY A 290 22.00 1.50 -8.23
CA GLY A 290 23.28 2.06 -8.71
C GLY A 290 24.06 1.16 -9.68
N SER A 291 23.55 -0.06 -9.97
CA SER A 291 24.17 -1.00 -10.91
C SER A 291 23.89 -0.62 -12.37
N HIS A 292 24.43 -1.40 -13.31
CA HIS A 292 24.17 -1.16 -14.73
C HIS A 292 22.69 -1.26 -15.05
N LYS A 293 22.14 -0.19 -15.63
CA LYS A 293 20.76 -0.19 -16.12
C LYS A 293 20.69 -0.96 -17.43
N TYR A 294 19.76 -1.90 -17.54
CA TYR A 294 19.52 -2.64 -18.77
C TYR A 294 18.79 -1.74 -19.79
N ASN A 295 19.43 -1.49 -20.94
CA ASN A 295 18.87 -0.71 -22.03
C ASN A 295 18.91 -1.45 -23.38
N SER A 296 19.76 -2.48 -23.51
CA SER A 296 19.94 -3.28 -24.71
C SER A 296 20.36 -4.70 -24.33
N PRO A 297 20.23 -5.68 -25.25
CA PRO A 297 20.67 -7.04 -25.02
C PRO A 297 22.12 -7.11 -24.53
N ILE A 298 22.38 -8.02 -23.60
CA ILE A 298 23.70 -8.24 -23.01
C ILE A 298 24.39 -9.33 -23.81
N GLN A 299 25.56 -9.02 -24.38
CA GLN A 299 26.36 -10.03 -25.05
C GLN A 299 27.04 -10.93 -24.01
N ILE A 300 26.81 -12.23 -24.16
CA ILE A 300 27.49 -13.31 -23.44
C ILE A 300 28.59 -13.84 -24.34
N GLU A 301 29.81 -13.53 -23.98
CA GLU A 301 31.02 -13.91 -24.73
C GLU A 301 31.52 -15.29 -24.29
N GLU A 302 32.51 -15.82 -25.01
CA GLU A 302 33.20 -17.07 -24.68
C GLU A 302 33.65 -17.14 -23.20
N GLY A 303 33.42 -18.29 -22.57
CA GLY A 303 33.71 -18.57 -21.17
C GLY A 303 32.50 -18.46 -20.26
N ASP A 304 32.72 -18.48 -18.95
CA ASP A 304 31.69 -18.46 -17.92
C ASP A 304 31.26 -17.03 -17.61
N THR A 305 29.99 -16.79 -17.73
CA THR A 305 29.35 -15.50 -17.37
C THR A 305 28.22 -15.71 -16.39
N THR A 306 28.26 -15.00 -15.26
CA THR A 306 27.15 -14.99 -14.28
C THR A 306 26.51 -13.61 -14.28
N ILE A 307 25.19 -13.56 -14.49
CA ILE A 307 24.38 -12.36 -14.49
C ILE A 307 23.44 -12.39 -13.28
N TYR A 308 23.46 -11.33 -12.49
CA TYR A 308 22.42 -11.04 -11.52
C TYR A 308 21.56 -9.89 -12.03
N ALA A 309 20.23 -9.97 -11.88
CA ALA A 309 19.35 -8.89 -12.27
C ALA A 309 18.20 -8.70 -11.27
N ILE A 310 17.76 -7.45 -11.14
CA ILE A 310 16.54 -7.03 -10.40
C ILE A 310 15.67 -6.18 -11.33
N ALA A 311 14.36 -6.26 -11.14
CA ALA A 311 13.41 -5.28 -11.65
C ALA A 311 13.11 -4.26 -10.53
N VAL A 312 12.94 -2.99 -10.89
CA VAL A 312 12.65 -1.91 -9.92
C VAL A 312 11.43 -1.16 -10.42
N ASN A 313 10.41 -1.04 -9.56
CA ASN A 313 9.17 -0.34 -9.89
C ASN A 313 9.32 1.19 -9.82
N LYS A 314 8.23 1.93 -10.10
CA LYS A 314 8.23 3.40 -10.06
C LYS A 314 8.45 3.99 -8.67
N ALA A 315 8.12 3.23 -7.62
CA ALA A 315 8.34 3.63 -6.23
C ALA A 315 9.78 3.37 -5.74
N GLY A 316 10.65 2.82 -6.60
CA GLY A 316 12.03 2.50 -6.24
C GLY A 316 12.18 1.17 -5.48
N ILE A 317 11.13 0.36 -5.43
CA ILE A 317 11.16 -0.95 -4.77
C ILE A 317 11.72 -1.97 -5.76
N PRO A 318 12.78 -2.73 -5.40
CA PRO A 318 13.33 -3.77 -6.24
C PRO A 318 12.53 -5.08 -6.12
N SER A 319 12.72 -5.97 -7.08
CA SER A 319 12.38 -7.39 -6.94
C SER A 319 13.47 -8.14 -6.17
N LEU A 320 13.20 -9.38 -5.78
CA LEU A 320 14.25 -10.30 -5.43
C LEU A 320 15.25 -10.45 -6.59
N PRO A 321 16.56 -10.61 -6.30
CA PRO A 321 17.58 -10.78 -7.34
C PRO A 321 17.47 -12.18 -7.96
N VAL A 322 17.51 -12.24 -9.29
CA VAL A 322 17.66 -13.48 -10.04
C VAL A 322 19.11 -13.63 -10.47
N LYS A 323 19.67 -14.81 -10.27
CA LYS A 323 21.00 -15.20 -10.73
C LYS A 323 20.86 -16.22 -11.84
N LYS A 324 21.58 -16.04 -12.96
CA LYS A 324 21.76 -17.05 -13.99
C LYS A 324 23.21 -17.11 -14.44
N SER A 325 23.69 -18.31 -14.77
CA SER A 325 25.05 -18.56 -15.23
C SER A 325 25.00 -19.20 -16.61
N TYR A 326 25.91 -18.80 -17.47
CA TYR A 326 26.00 -19.25 -18.85
C TYR A 326 27.46 -19.62 -19.16
N THR A 327 27.65 -20.75 -19.86
CA THR A 327 28.95 -21.16 -20.42
C THR A 327 28.86 -21.06 -21.95
N VAL A 328 29.78 -20.36 -22.55
CA VAL A 328 29.92 -20.29 -24.01
C VAL A 328 31.25 -20.92 -24.40
N GLU A 329 31.19 -22.05 -25.05
CA GLU A 329 32.35 -22.75 -25.61
C GLU A 329 32.31 -22.71 -27.14
N LEU A 330 33.08 -21.80 -27.73
CA LEU A 330 33.12 -21.75 -29.17
C LEU A 330 33.76 -23.02 -29.75
N PRO A 331 33.25 -23.59 -30.88
CA PRO A 331 33.82 -24.78 -31.48
C PRO A 331 35.30 -24.59 -31.82
N ILE A 332 36.03 -25.69 -31.74
CA ILE A 332 37.45 -25.71 -32.17
C ILE A 332 37.46 -25.56 -33.68
N GLU A 333 38.28 -24.64 -34.16
CA GLU A 333 38.51 -24.45 -35.61
C GLU A 333 38.99 -25.72 -36.28
N ASP A 334 38.59 -25.92 -37.53
CA ASP A 334 39.09 -27.03 -38.35
C ASP A 334 40.64 -26.96 -38.48
N ALA A 335 41.23 -28.16 -38.62
CA ALA A 335 42.66 -28.26 -38.84
C ALA A 335 43.08 -27.50 -40.15
N PRO A 336 44.23 -26.83 -40.15
CA PRO A 336 44.65 -26.05 -41.30
C PRO A 336 44.77 -26.88 -42.60
N ALA A 337 44.35 -26.32 -43.69
CA ALA A 337 44.68 -26.90 -45.00
C ALA A 337 46.17 -26.76 -45.27
N VAL A 338 46.85 -27.87 -45.60
CA VAL A 338 48.30 -27.92 -45.90
C VAL A 338 48.49 -28.56 -47.27
N SER A 339 49.20 -27.89 -48.10
CA SER A 339 49.67 -28.39 -49.43
C SER A 339 51.19 -28.47 -49.51
N PRO A 340 51.71 -29.37 -50.23
CA PRO A 340 51.06 -30.43 -51.01
C PRO A 340 50.51 -31.54 -50.11
N SER A 341 49.77 -32.46 -50.70
CA SER A 341 49.25 -33.64 -49.97
C SER A 341 50.35 -34.58 -49.55
N THR A 342 50.09 -35.50 -48.60
CA THR A 342 50.97 -36.63 -48.27
C THR A 342 51.37 -37.37 -49.51
N GLY A 343 52.72 -37.63 -49.69
CA GLY A 343 53.20 -38.31 -50.84
C GLY A 343 54.72 -38.44 -50.92
N GLN A 344 55.22 -39.09 -52.02
CA GLN A 344 56.61 -39.14 -52.35
C GLN A 344 56.89 -38.13 -53.45
N TYR A 345 58.00 -37.39 -53.33
CA TYR A 345 58.38 -36.32 -54.22
C TYR A 345 59.82 -36.52 -54.68
N SER A 346 60.05 -36.32 -55.93
CA SER A 346 61.41 -36.39 -56.57
C SER A 346 62.11 -35.04 -56.67
N THR A 347 61.38 -33.99 -56.37
CA THR A 347 61.89 -32.60 -56.31
C THR A 347 61.22 -31.92 -55.09
N ALA A 348 62.07 -31.12 -54.42
CA ALA A 348 61.57 -30.34 -53.28
C ALA A 348 60.34 -29.47 -53.66
N GLN A 349 59.32 -29.52 -52.84
CA GLN A 349 58.14 -28.70 -52.98
C GLN A 349 58.09 -27.71 -51.79
N GLU A 350 57.41 -26.60 -51.98
CA GLU A 350 57.10 -25.71 -50.91
C GLU A 350 55.81 -26.20 -50.14
N ILE A 351 55.96 -26.31 -48.84
CA ILE A 351 54.82 -26.63 -47.98
C ILE A 351 54.08 -25.35 -47.56
N GLU A 352 52.86 -25.21 -48.01
CA GLU A 352 52.04 -24.06 -47.69
C GLU A 352 50.95 -24.42 -46.69
N ILE A 353 50.77 -23.57 -45.67
CA ILE A 353 49.67 -23.63 -44.74
C ILE A 353 48.70 -22.50 -45.07
N LYS A 354 47.43 -22.83 -45.33
CA LYS A 354 46.37 -21.80 -45.49
C LYS A 354 46.01 -21.26 -44.14
N VAL A 355 46.35 -20.01 -43.87
CA VAL A 355 46.09 -19.31 -42.62
C VAL A 355 44.92 -18.33 -42.81
N PRO A 356 43.75 -18.54 -42.22
CA PRO A 356 42.65 -17.58 -42.25
C PRO A 356 42.97 -16.27 -41.51
N ASP A 357 42.27 -15.20 -41.83
CA ASP A 357 42.39 -13.92 -41.14
C ASP A 357 42.12 -14.08 -39.64
N GLY A 358 42.98 -13.48 -38.83
CA GLY A 358 42.85 -13.54 -37.35
C GLY A 358 43.54 -14.76 -36.72
N TYR A 359 44.16 -15.66 -37.53
CA TYR A 359 44.88 -16.85 -37.04
C TYR A 359 46.40 -16.71 -37.23
N THR A 360 47.10 -17.46 -36.40
CA THR A 360 48.56 -17.70 -36.56
C THR A 360 48.74 -19.20 -36.68
N ALA A 361 49.48 -19.68 -37.70
CA ALA A 361 49.83 -21.08 -37.82
C ALA A 361 51.16 -21.40 -37.13
N TYR A 362 51.24 -22.58 -36.53
CA TYR A 362 52.47 -23.17 -35.98
C TYR A 362 52.61 -24.57 -36.53
N TYR A 363 53.88 -24.99 -36.74
CA TYR A 363 54.13 -26.30 -37.28
C TYR A 363 55.36 -26.95 -36.64
N THR A 364 55.47 -28.28 -36.85
CA THR A 364 56.65 -29.11 -36.52
C THR A 364 56.94 -30.05 -37.62
N THR A 365 58.27 -30.47 -37.74
CA THR A 365 58.77 -31.44 -38.70
C THR A 365 59.37 -32.65 -38.04
N ASP A 366 59.37 -32.73 -36.69
CA ASP A 366 60.04 -33.73 -35.83
C ASP A 366 59.08 -34.74 -35.23
N LYS A 367 57.88 -34.88 -35.76
CA LYS A 367 56.78 -35.73 -35.30
C LYS A 367 56.07 -35.25 -34.01
N SER A 368 56.60 -34.22 -33.33
CA SER A 368 55.94 -33.65 -32.14
C SER A 368 54.61 -32.98 -32.51
N GLU A 369 53.73 -32.83 -31.55
CA GLU A 369 52.50 -32.06 -31.73
C GLU A 369 52.79 -30.57 -31.65
N PRO A 370 52.37 -29.77 -32.67
CA PRO A 370 52.62 -28.34 -32.67
C PRO A 370 51.82 -27.63 -31.56
N THR A 371 52.48 -26.69 -30.90
CA THR A 371 51.93 -25.81 -29.87
C THR A 371 52.26 -24.35 -30.20
N THR A 372 51.76 -23.40 -29.38
CA THR A 372 52.12 -21.99 -29.50
C THR A 372 53.62 -21.70 -29.31
N SER A 373 54.37 -22.69 -28.78
CA SER A 373 55.83 -22.63 -28.62
C SER A 373 56.61 -23.25 -29.83
N SER A 374 55.90 -23.86 -30.76
CA SER A 374 56.49 -24.46 -31.96
C SER A 374 56.86 -23.40 -33.01
N THR A 375 57.44 -23.81 -34.11
CA THR A 375 57.85 -22.90 -35.18
C THR A 375 56.63 -22.17 -35.75
N LYS A 376 56.64 -20.84 -35.69
CA LYS A 376 55.64 -20.01 -36.30
C LYS A 376 55.73 -20.02 -37.83
N TYR A 377 54.61 -20.27 -38.49
CA TYR A 377 54.56 -20.19 -39.96
C TYR A 377 54.49 -18.74 -40.38
N THR A 378 55.40 -18.32 -41.21
CA THR A 378 55.54 -16.97 -41.78
C THR A 378 55.53 -16.92 -43.32
N GLY A 379 55.43 -18.09 -43.94
CA GLY A 379 55.42 -18.27 -45.39
C GLY A 379 55.80 -19.70 -45.76
N PRO A 380 55.80 -20.05 -47.06
CA PRO A 380 56.08 -21.40 -47.53
C PRO A 380 57.38 -21.95 -46.95
N VAL A 381 57.37 -23.25 -46.60
CA VAL A 381 58.47 -23.99 -45.98
C VAL A 381 59.02 -25.00 -46.99
N GLU A 382 60.26 -24.95 -47.26
CA GLU A 382 60.92 -25.94 -48.13
C GLU A 382 60.78 -27.34 -47.56
N MET A 383 60.40 -28.32 -48.40
CA MET A 383 60.22 -29.72 -47.98
C MET A 383 61.58 -30.31 -47.61
N PRO A 384 61.78 -30.82 -46.38
CA PRO A 384 63.02 -31.42 -45.96
C PRO A 384 63.32 -32.73 -46.69
N GLU A 385 64.63 -33.01 -46.92
CA GLU A 385 65.11 -34.28 -47.55
C GLU A 385 64.77 -35.49 -46.63
N GLY A 386 64.44 -36.60 -47.22
CA GLY A 386 64.08 -37.85 -46.51
C GLY A 386 62.64 -37.89 -46.07
N GLU A 387 62.37 -38.69 -45.03
CA GLU A 387 61.03 -38.85 -44.49
C GLU A 387 60.76 -37.78 -43.45
N THR A 388 59.70 -36.96 -43.64
CA THR A 388 59.29 -35.89 -42.76
C THR A 388 57.83 -36.02 -42.46
N ILE A 389 57.47 -36.04 -41.15
CA ILE A 389 56.11 -35.88 -40.70
C ILE A 389 55.89 -34.40 -40.32
N PHE A 390 55.19 -33.70 -41.17
CA PHE A 390 54.81 -32.31 -40.99
C PHE A 390 53.49 -32.21 -40.31
N LYS A 391 53.43 -31.53 -39.16
CA LYS A 391 52.18 -31.30 -38.42
C LYS A 391 51.95 -29.79 -38.29
N ALA A 392 50.72 -29.35 -38.43
CA ALA A 392 50.35 -27.93 -38.33
C ALA A 392 49.06 -27.73 -37.56
N VAL A 393 49.00 -26.61 -36.85
CA VAL A 393 47.79 -26.11 -36.13
C VAL A 393 47.59 -24.63 -36.42
N LEU A 394 46.36 -24.17 -36.26
CA LEU A 394 46.01 -22.75 -36.24
C LEU A 394 45.78 -22.33 -34.78
N VAL A 395 46.15 -21.10 -34.46
CA VAL A 395 45.87 -20.49 -33.14
C VAL A 395 45.19 -19.17 -33.38
N ASN A 396 44.05 -18.99 -32.81
CA ASN A 396 43.29 -17.73 -32.94
C ASN A 396 43.81 -16.64 -31.99
N ALA A 397 43.26 -15.43 -32.07
CA ALA A 397 43.66 -14.28 -31.25
C ALA A 397 43.45 -14.50 -29.73
N LYS A 398 42.64 -15.48 -29.34
CA LYS A 398 42.36 -15.85 -27.93
C LYS A 398 43.26 -17.00 -27.43
N GLY A 399 44.18 -17.48 -28.29
CA GLY A 399 45.11 -18.56 -27.94
C GLY A 399 44.54 -19.98 -28.07
N ARG A 400 43.35 -20.16 -28.66
CA ARG A 400 42.77 -21.50 -28.92
C ARG A 400 43.47 -22.16 -30.11
N VAL A 401 43.71 -23.44 -29.96
CA VAL A 401 44.40 -24.25 -30.96
C VAL A 401 43.39 -25.11 -31.74
N SER A 402 43.47 -25.13 -33.03
CA SER A 402 42.69 -25.96 -33.93
C SER A 402 43.02 -27.46 -33.83
N GLY A 403 42.29 -28.27 -34.57
CA GLY A 403 42.73 -29.65 -34.88
C GLY A 403 44.10 -29.64 -35.59
N ILE A 404 44.82 -30.79 -35.54
CA ILE A 404 46.15 -30.95 -36.12
C ILE A 404 46.00 -31.52 -37.55
N THR A 405 46.59 -30.82 -38.53
CA THR A 405 46.82 -31.41 -39.85
C THR A 405 48.15 -32.14 -39.86
N THR A 406 48.16 -33.40 -40.22
CA THR A 406 49.36 -34.20 -40.40
C THR A 406 49.59 -34.52 -41.89
N ARG A 407 50.81 -34.31 -42.36
CA ARG A 407 51.26 -34.70 -43.71
C ARG A 407 52.53 -35.52 -43.56
N ASN A 408 52.66 -36.57 -44.39
CA ASN A 408 53.84 -37.39 -44.43
C ASN A 408 54.51 -37.20 -45.85
N TYR A 409 55.67 -36.66 -45.80
CA TYR A 409 56.46 -36.35 -47.04
C TYR A 409 57.67 -37.25 -47.09
N VAL A 410 57.99 -37.79 -48.31
CA VAL A 410 59.22 -38.50 -48.58
C VAL A 410 59.84 -37.82 -49.80
N LEU A 411 60.95 -37.11 -49.59
CA LEU A 411 61.72 -36.48 -50.65
C LEU A 411 62.94 -37.35 -50.95
N ASN A 412 63.00 -37.93 -52.19
CA ASN A 412 64.03 -38.87 -52.62
C ASN A 412 65.05 -38.13 -53.48
#